data_20d4e16f5c391ffa26774f20662b22b6
#
_entry.id   20d4e16f5c391ffa26774f20662b22b6
#
_cell.length_a   1.000
_cell.length_b   1.000
_cell.length_c   1.000
_cell.angle_alpha   90.00
_cell.angle_beta   90.00
_cell.angle_gamma   90.00
#
_symmetry.space_group_name_H-M   'P 1'
#
loop_
_entity.id
_entity.type
_entity.pdbx_description
1 polymer ?
#
loop_
_entity_poly.entity_id
_entity_poly.type
_entity_poly.pdbx_seq_one_letter_code
_entity_poly.pdbx_strand_id
1 'polypeptide(L)'
;SGTASWVYQAAVKYILGVRPHYKGMTIDPCIPRAWKEFRVRKHFRGSIYDIRVRNPEGVSKGIRAIWVDGTVFFRNVLPCFRDNRLHNIEVLMGRDLFLTEEDR
;
A
#
# COMPACT_ATOMS: atom_id res chain seq x y z
N SER A 1 6.97 -6.65 15.38
CA SER A 1 7.66 -7.80 15.92
C SER A 1 8.69 -8.33 14.95
N GLY A 2 9.72 -8.98 15.46
CA GLY A 2 10.79 -9.52 14.64
C GLY A 2 10.32 -10.59 13.67
N THR A 3 9.23 -11.29 14.00
CA THR A 3 8.73 -12.35 13.15
C THR A 3 8.15 -11.83 11.84
N ALA A 4 7.75 -10.56 11.78
CA ALA A 4 7.13 -10.02 10.59
C ALA A 4 8.11 -9.41 9.60
N SER A 5 9.34 -9.09 10.00
CA SER A 5 10.20 -8.29 9.14
C SER A 5 10.65 -9.02 7.87
N TRP A 6 11.04 -10.30 7.97
CA TRP A 6 11.43 -11.03 6.77
C TRP A 6 10.22 -11.35 5.90
N VAL A 7 9.05 -11.53 6.52
CA VAL A 7 7.81 -11.73 5.78
C VAL A 7 7.50 -10.51 4.94
N TYR A 8 7.69 -9.32 5.50
CA TYR A 8 7.46 -8.10 4.76
C TYR A 8 8.37 -7.98 3.55
N GLN A 9 9.65 -8.33 3.70
CA GLN A 9 10.58 -8.27 2.58
C GLN A 9 10.14 -9.17 1.44
N ALA A 10 9.65 -10.36 1.75
CA ALA A 10 9.14 -11.29 0.75
C ALA A 10 7.79 -10.83 0.21
N ALA A 11 6.95 -10.23 1.06
CA ALA A 11 5.58 -9.91 0.72
C ALA A 11 5.42 -8.61 -0.08
N VAL A 12 6.38 -7.69 -0.02
CA VAL A 12 6.24 -6.38 -0.63
C VAL A 12 5.85 -6.47 -2.11
N LYS A 13 6.43 -7.39 -2.86
CA LYS A 13 6.10 -7.57 -4.27
C LYS A 13 4.84 -8.39 -4.49
N TYR A 14 4.63 -9.42 -3.68
CA TYR A 14 3.64 -10.46 -3.97
C TYR A 14 2.34 -10.27 -3.22
N ILE A 15 2.40 -9.80 -2.00
CA ILE A 15 1.22 -9.68 -1.14
C ILE A 15 0.68 -8.26 -1.18
N LEU A 16 1.52 -7.27 -0.91
CA LEU A 16 1.09 -5.88 -0.92
C LEU A 16 0.92 -5.33 -2.33
N GLY A 17 1.56 -5.95 -3.32
CA GLY A 17 1.48 -5.48 -4.69
C GLY A 17 2.12 -4.12 -4.89
N VAL A 18 3.20 -3.84 -4.15
CA VAL A 18 3.92 -2.58 -4.30
C VAL A 18 4.86 -2.71 -5.48
N ARG A 19 4.59 -1.97 -6.53
CA ARG A 19 5.36 -2.07 -7.77
C ARG A 19 5.76 -0.69 -8.28
N PRO A 20 6.96 -0.58 -8.87
CA PRO A 20 7.33 0.66 -9.54
C PRO A 20 6.38 0.94 -10.71
N HIS A 21 6.08 2.20 -10.90
CA HIS A 21 5.26 2.67 -12.00
C HIS A 21 5.95 3.90 -12.55
N TYR A 22 5.80 4.19 -13.85
CA TYR A 22 6.48 5.34 -14.42
C TYR A 22 6.03 6.66 -13.78
N LYS A 23 4.82 6.72 -13.24
CA LYS A 23 4.29 7.89 -12.52
C LYS A 23 4.51 7.82 -11.02
N GLY A 24 4.91 6.67 -10.47
CA GLY A 24 5.06 6.53 -9.03
C GLY A 24 5.09 5.08 -8.57
N MET A 25 4.33 4.78 -7.55
CA MET A 25 4.29 3.46 -6.95
C MET A 25 2.85 2.98 -6.90
N THR A 26 2.59 1.82 -7.50
CA THR A 26 1.26 1.22 -7.47
C THR A 26 1.09 0.40 -6.18
N ILE A 27 -0.08 0.54 -5.55
CA ILE A 27 -0.48 -0.25 -4.39
C ILE A 27 -1.66 -1.12 -4.82
N ASP A 28 -1.50 -2.44 -4.74
CA ASP A 28 -2.55 -3.38 -5.14
C ASP A 28 -2.46 -4.60 -4.23
N PRO A 29 -2.94 -4.51 -2.98
CA PRO A 29 -2.75 -5.58 -2.00
C PRO A 29 -3.55 -6.83 -2.36
N CYS A 30 -2.90 -7.97 -2.16
CA CYS A 30 -3.52 -9.28 -2.27
C CYS A 30 -2.97 -10.10 -1.11
N ILE A 31 -3.75 -10.26 -0.05
CA ILE A 31 -3.29 -10.81 1.22
C ILE A 31 -4.24 -11.88 1.73
N PRO A 32 -3.77 -12.74 2.63
CA PRO A 32 -4.68 -13.67 3.31
C PRO A 32 -5.77 -12.91 4.07
N ARG A 33 -6.99 -13.41 4.03
CA ARG A 33 -8.12 -12.75 4.69
C ARG A 33 -7.93 -12.62 6.19
N ALA A 34 -7.15 -13.50 6.79
CA ALA A 34 -6.90 -13.48 8.22
C ALA A 34 -6.00 -12.33 8.67
N TRP A 35 -5.30 -11.71 7.74
CA TRP A 35 -4.41 -10.59 8.06
C TRP A 35 -5.24 -9.33 8.24
N LYS A 36 -5.24 -8.79 9.47
CA LYS A 36 -6.07 -7.63 9.81
C LYS A 36 -5.32 -6.33 9.73
N GLU A 37 -4.02 -6.36 9.98
CA GLU A 37 -3.21 -5.15 9.92
C GLU A 37 -1.75 -5.53 9.74
N PHE A 38 -1.04 -4.78 8.91
CA PHE A 38 0.40 -4.94 8.78
C PHE A 38 1.00 -3.64 8.27
N ARG A 39 2.34 -3.58 8.33
CA ARG A 39 3.06 -2.36 8.01
C ARG A 39 4.31 -2.72 7.20
N VAL A 40 4.59 -1.92 6.17
CA VAL A 40 5.77 -2.07 5.34
C VAL A 40 6.41 -0.71 5.18
N ARG A 41 7.73 -0.66 5.33
CA ARG A 41 8.48 0.55 5.05
C ARG A 41 9.35 0.29 3.83
N LYS A 42 9.24 1.14 2.82
CA LYS A 42 9.94 0.97 1.57
C LYS A 42 10.61 2.26 1.14
N HIS A 43 11.89 2.15 0.76
CA HIS A 43 12.62 3.24 0.13
C HIS A 43 12.34 3.19 -1.37
N PHE A 44 11.95 4.32 -1.93
CA PHE A 44 11.60 4.36 -3.34
C PHE A 44 11.85 5.74 -3.91
N ARG A 45 12.74 5.81 -4.89
CA ARG A 45 13.05 7.03 -5.65
C ARG A 45 13.26 8.26 -4.76
N GLY A 46 14.11 8.11 -3.76
CA GLY A 46 14.51 9.22 -2.90
C GLY A 46 13.50 9.59 -1.83
N SER A 47 12.60 8.70 -1.49
CA SER A 47 11.68 8.94 -0.37
C SER A 47 11.42 7.63 0.36
N ILE A 48 10.88 7.74 1.56
CA ILE A 48 10.53 6.58 2.37
C ILE A 48 9.02 6.53 2.48
N TYR A 49 8.45 5.39 2.12
CA TYR A 49 7.02 5.15 2.21
C TYR A 49 6.77 4.21 3.38
N ASP A 50 6.13 4.71 4.43
CA ASP A 50 5.72 3.92 5.58
C ASP A 50 4.25 3.56 5.36
N ILE A 51 4.02 2.33 4.88
CA ILE A 51 2.70 1.90 4.42
C ILE A 51 2.07 1.04 5.50
N ARG A 52 0.94 1.49 6.00
CA ARG A 52 0.13 0.75 6.96
C ARG A 52 -1.13 0.27 6.26
N VAL A 53 -1.36 -1.03 6.30
CA VAL A 53 -2.54 -1.64 5.68
C VAL A 53 -3.44 -2.17 6.78
N ARG A 54 -4.70 -1.79 6.73
CA ARG A 54 -5.73 -2.27 7.65
C ARG A 54 -6.79 -3.02 6.86
N ASN A 55 -7.19 -4.17 7.38
CA ASN A 55 -8.13 -5.07 6.72
C ASN A 55 -9.21 -5.53 7.70
N PRO A 56 -10.04 -4.60 8.19
CA PRO A 56 -11.05 -4.95 9.20
C PRO A 56 -12.14 -5.88 8.66
N GLU A 57 -12.41 -5.84 7.37
CA GLU A 57 -13.44 -6.69 6.77
C GLU A 57 -12.94 -8.08 6.38
N GLY A 58 -11.63 -8.33 6.51
CA GLY A 58 -11.09 -9.64 6.21
C GLY A 58 -11.21 -10.02 4.75
N VAL A 59 -10.86 -9.11 3.86
CA VAL A 59 -10.87 -9.38 2.42
C VAL A 59 -9.47 -9.75 1.96
N SER A 60 -9.37 -10.41 0.81
CA SER A 60 -8.07 -10.74 0.22
C SER A 60 -7.60 -9.67 -0.73
N LYS A 61 -8.51 -8.92 -1.33
CA LYS A 61 -8.24 -7.85 -2.28
C LYS A 61 -9.22 -6.72 -2.06
N GLY A 62 -8.91 -5.57 -2.64
CA GLY A 62 -9.80 -4.43 -2.67
C GLY A 62 -9.32 -3.32 -1.75
N ILE A 63 -9.35 -2.10 -2.26
CA ILE A 63 -8.99 -0.90 -1.53
C ILE A 63 -10.23 -0.05 -1.35
N ARG A 64 -10.54 0.25 -0.10
CA ARG A 64 -11.66 1.13 0.22
C ARG A 64 -11.21 2.59 0.27
N ALA A 65 -10.01 2.84 0.79
CA ALA A 65 -9.49 4.20 0.90
C ALA A 65 -7.98 4.19 1.06
N ILE A 66 -7.33 5.25 0.59
CA ILE A 66 -5.91 5.50 0.79
C ILE A 66 -5.74 6.92 1.31
N TRP A 67 -4.87 7.09 2.30
CA TRP A 67 -4.46 8.41 2.79
C TRP A 67 -2.97 8.55 2.63
N VAL A 68 -2.53 9.68 2.12
CA VAL A 68 -1.12 10.04 2.00
C VAL A 68 -0.89 11.24 2.91
N ASP A 69 -0.11 11.03 3.97
CA ASP A 69 0.18 12.06 4.98
C ASP A 69 -1.10 12.72 5.49
N GLY A 70 -2.13 11.90 5.72
CA GLY A 70 -3.41 12.36 6.25
C GLY A 70 -4.39 12.90 5.21
N THR A 71 -4.00 12.99 3.96
CA THR A 71 -4.87 13.49 2.89
C THR A 71 -5.38 12.32 2.06
N VAL A 72 -6.70 12.26 1.85
CA VAL A 72 -7.30 11.17 1.09
C VAL A 72 -6.83 11.20 -0.36
N PHE A 73 -6.54 10.01 -0.87
CA PHE A 73 -6.08 9.81 -2.24
C PHE A 73 -7.09 8.93 -2.97
N PHE A 74 -7.39 9.28 -4.20
CA PHE A 74 -8.43 8.58 -4.97
C PHE A 74 -7.86 7.66 -6.04
N ARG A 75 -6.57 7.40 -6.01
CA ARG A 75 -5.89 6.51 -6.95
C ARG A 75 -4.99 5.57 -6.19
N ASN A 76 -4.73 4.41 -6.78
CA ASN A 76 -3.80 3.44 -6.20
C ASN A 76 -2.37 3.61 -6.74
N VAL A 77 -2.09 4.67 -7.47
CA VAL A 77 -0.74 5.01 -7.89
C VAL A 77 -0.30 6.23 -7.10
N LEU A 78 0.68 6.04 -6.22
CA LEU A 78 1.20 7.10 -5.37
C LEU A 78 2.28 7.87 -6.11
N PRO A 79 2.39 9.18 -5.88
CA PRO A 79 3.40 9.98 -6.56
C PRO A 79 4.82 9.68 -6.07
N CYS A 80 5.81 10.08 -6.85
CA CYS A 80 7.20 10.09 -6.43
C CYS A 80 7.47 11.42 -5.74
N PHE A 81 7.73 11.40 -4.43
CA PHE A 81 7.96 12.63 -3.68
C PHE A 81 9.37 13.18 -3.85
N ARG A 82 10.38 12.29 -3.90
CA ARG A 82 11.79 12.67 -4.13
C ARG A 82 12.32 13.75 -3.20
N ASP A 83 11.90 13.71 -1.94
CA ASP A 83 12.21 14.76 -0.97
C ASP A 83 13.03 14.26 0.21
N ASN A 84 13.51 13.02 0.17
CA ASN A 84 14.24 12.35 1.24
C ASN A 84 13.47 12.31 2.57
N ARG A 85 12.15 12.41 2.50
CA ARG A 85 11.30 12.39 3.69
C ARG A 85 10.53 11.09 3.79
N LEU A 86 10.07 10.82 5.01
CA LEU A 86 9.15 9.72 5.25
C LEU A 86 7.72 10.20 5.02
N HIS A 87 6.98 9.43 4.25
CA HIS A 87 5.57 9.70 3.99
C HIS A 87 4.74 8.57 4.58
N ASN A 88 3.69 8.94 5.32
CA ASN A 88 2.80 7.97 5.94
C ASN A 88 1.67 7.66 4.98
N ILE A 89 1.60 6.40 4.58
CA ILE A 89 0.57 5.91 3.67
C ILE A 89 -0.34 4.98 4.47
N GLU A 90 -1.63 5.27 4.52
CA GLU A 90 -2.60 4.37 5.10
C GLU A 90 -3.47 3.79 4.01
N VAL A 91 -3.62 2.47 4.03
CA VAL A 91 -4.47 1.75 3.09
C VAL A 91 -5.53 1.02 3.88
N LEU A 92 -6.78 1.34 3.62
CA LEU A 92 -7.91 0.63 4.21
C LEU A 92 -8.46 -0.32 3.16
N MET A 93 -8.34 -1.61 3.45
CA MET A 93 -8.90 -2.63 2.55
C MET A 93 -10.37 -2.86 2.87
N GLY A 94 -11.09 -3.29 1.88
CA GLY A 94 -12.49 -3.58 2.01
C GLY A 94 -13.07 -3.69 0.62
N ARG A 95 -14.39 -3.56 0.52
CA ARG A 95 -15.06 -3.55 -0.77
C ARG A 95 -14.45 -2.43 -1.61
N ASP A 96 -13.94 -2.80 -2.77
CA ASP A 96 -13.18 -1.88 -3.60
C ASP A 96 -14.09 -0.78 -4.16
N LEU A 97 -13.76 0.46 -3.81
CA LEU A 97 -14.44 1.65 -4.34
C LEU A 97 -13.57 2.40 -5.34
N PHE A 98 -12.35 1.92 -5.54
CA PHE A 98 -11.42 2.54 -6.47
C PHE A 98 -11.58 1.91 -7.84
N LEU A 99 -11.53 2.74 -8.87
CA LEU A 99 -11.40 2.26 -10.23
C LEU A 99 -9.92 2.21 -10.56
N THR A 100 -9.45 1.05 -11.01
CA THR A 100 -8.09 0.93 -11.51
C THR A 100 -8.02 1.57 -12.88
N GLU A 101 -6.82 1.80 -13.37
CA GLU A 101 -6.67 2.36 -14.72
C GLU A 101 -7.23 1.40 -15.78
N GLU A 102 -7.20 0.10 -15.49
CA GLU A 102 -7.73 -0.92 -16.40
C GLU A 102 -9.26 -0.87 -16.49
N ASP A 103 -9.91 -0.44 -15.42
CA ASP A 103 -11.37 -0.39 -15.34
C ASP A 103 -11.94 0.86 -15.96
N ARG A 104 -11.10 1.73 -16.41
CA ARG A 104 -11.48 2.98 -17.04
C ARG A 104 -11.33 2.91 -18.55
#